data_4488958da3cbf56a44168870220bcd98
#
_entry.id   4488958da3cbf56a44168870220bcd98
#
_cell.length_a   1.000
_cell.length_b   1.000
_cell.length_c   1.000
_cell.angle_alpha   90.00
_cell.angle_beta   90.00
_cell.angle_gamma   90.00
#
_symmetry.space_group_name_H-M   'P 1'
#
loop_
_entity.id
_entity.type
_entity.pdbx_description
1 polymer ?
#
loop_
_entity_poly.entity_id
_entity_poly.type
_entity_poly.pdbx_seq_one_letter_code
_entity_poly.pdbx_strand_id
1 'polypeptide(L)'
;HMKRIIYVIPYTSIIEQNAAVFRRILGDENVLENHCNIDYEEAEELKPMQLASENWDKPVVVTTNVQFFESLFSNKSSKCRKLHNMANSVIIFDEAQMLPNDYLKPCLTAIEELVINYKVSAVLCTATQPALDAFFCNIKQITELCPRTEEQFEFFKRVHFENDGKLSEEDVEECLLRETQALCIVNTKKKAQKIYNAMREDGVYHLSTSMYPKHRKRMLKQIKERLREGKKCIVISTSLVEAGVDLDFYTVYRQLSGIDSIIQAAGRCNREGKRTIEESKVVIFQFDDAEKVPGQRQQMDVSKALLANECKIEDMQTVTRYFEMLYHMRGESLDKKKICEEFNGGWHHFATVEREFKLIDENTVTVFVNQEEDAQEVIQDLKNKGFTKSGMRRAVQYCVNLYKQEFEKYNDAGMLKLVSEDIKDFYELTDLEQYSEETGLNLEVDCGMAVWL
;
A
#
# COMPACT_ATOMS: atom_id res chain seq x y z
N HIS A 1 -12.49 27.93 -14.50
CA HIS A 1 -11.55 27.19 -15.33
C HIS A 1 -10.33 26.79 -14.50
N MET A 2 -10.21 25.52 -14.21
CA MET A 2 -9.08 24.95 -13.45
C MET A 2 -7.82 24.95 -14.31
N LYS A 3 -6.65 25.15 -13.69
CA LYS A 3 -5.37 25.26 -14.39
C LYS A 3 -4.65 23.91 -14.51
N ARG A 4 -4.96 22.96 -13.62
CA ARG A 4 -4.14 21.74 -13.42
C ARG A 4 -4.98 20.61 -12.85
N ILE A 5 -4.58 19.38 -13.12
CA ILE A 5 -5.07 18.17 -12.48
C ILE A 5 -3.93 17.59 -11.63
N ILE A 6 -4.21 17.31 -10.37
CA ILE A 6 -3.28 16.60 -9.48
C ILE A 6 -3.94 15.26 -9.10
N TYR A 7 -3.34 14.17 -9.54
CA TYR A 7 -3.82 12.82 -9.29
C TYR A 7 -2.98 12.20 -8.17
N VAL A 8 -3.61 11.94 -7.04
CA VAL A 8 -2.96 11.49 -5.80
C VAL A 8 -3.32 10.04 -5.53
N ILE A 9 -2.31 9.18 -5.39
CA ILE A 9 -2.47 7.74 -5.25
C ILE A 9 -1.81 7.26 -3.95
N PRO A 10 -2.34 6.24 -3.27
CA PRO A 10 -1.73 5.76 -2.02
C PRO A 10 -0.42 4.98 -2.22
N TYR A 11 -0.23 4.33 -3.38
CA TYR A 11 0.86 3.38 -3.60
C TYR A 11 1.76 3.75 -4.78
N THR A 12 3.07 3.64 -4.59
CA THR A 12 4.07 3.87 -5.65
C THR A 12 4.02 2.83 -6.76
N SER A 13 3.55 1.61 -6.49
CA SER A 13 3.44 0.54 -7.48
C SER A 13 2.47 0.81 -8.63
N ILE A 14 1.47 1.67 -8.40
CA ILE A 14 0.43 2.02 -9.40
C ILE A 14 0.79 3.30 -10.15
N ILE A 15 1.66 4.11 -9.58
CA ILE A 15 1.91 5.47 -10.11
C ILE A 15 2.52 5.42 -11.51
N GLU A 16 3.52 4.55 -11.74
CA GLU A 16 4.16 4.37 -13.04
C GLU A 16 3.13 3.95 -14.11
N GLN A 17 2.23 3.02 -13.76
CA GLN A 17 1.20 2.53 -14.67
C GLN A 17 0.20 3.64 -15.03
N ASN A 18 -0.31 4.38 -14.04
CA ASN A 18 -1.26 5.46 -14.27
C ASN A 18 -0.60 6.63 -15.02
N ALA A 19 0.62 7.02 -14.66
CA ALA A 19 1.37 8.04 -15.36
C ALA A 19 1.61 7.66 -16.83
N ALA A 20 1.92 6.40 -17.12
CA ALA A 20 2.09 5.91 -18.48
C ALA A 20 0.79 6.01 -19.30
N VAL A 21 -0.37 5.73 -18.68
CA VAL A 21 -1.69 5.91 -19.34
C VAL A 21 -1.93 7.39 -19.63
N PHE A 22 -1.70 8.28 -18.67
CA PHE A 22 -1.88 9.71 -18.90
C PHE A 22 -0.93 10.27 -19.96
N ARG A 23 0.34 9.86 -19.96
CA ARG A 23 1.32 10.26 -20.99
C ARG A 23 0.88 9.83 -22.40
N ARG A 24 0.39 8.60 -22.53
CA ARG A 24 -0.10 8.10 -23.84
C ARG A 24 -1.28 8.92 -24.37
N ILE A 25 -2.13 9.45 -23.49
CA ILE A 25 -3.33 10.20 -23.87
C ILE A 25 -3.04 11.69 -24.06
N LEU A 26 -2.21 12.28 -23.18
CA LEU A 26 -2.04 13.72 -23.06
C LEU A 26 -0.68 14.24 -23.57
N GLY A 27 0.26 13.34 -23.89
CA GLY A 27 1.63 13.66 -24.26
C GLY A 27 2.57 13.73 -23.04
N ASP A 28 3.80 13.30 -23.25
CA ASP A 28 4.83 13.21 -22.19
C ASP A 28 5.16 14.58 -21.56
N GLU A 29 5.13 15.62 -22.38
CA GLU A 29 5.44 17.00 -21.95
C GLU A 29 4.42 17.57 -20.96
N ASN A 30 3.20 17.03 -20.92
CA ASN A 30 2.11 17.53 -20.10
C ASN A 30 1.96 16.79 -18.75
N VAL A 31 2.63 15.65 -18.57
CA VAL A 31 2.47 14.79 -17.40
C VAL A 31 3.75 14.76 -16.57
N LEU A 32 3.67 15.21 -15.34
CA LEU A 32 4.70 15.09 -14.34
C LEU A 32 4.37 13.93 -13.42
N GLU A 33 5.29 13.01 -13.28
CA GLU A 33 5.27 11.95 -12.27
C GLU A 33 6.20 12.36 -11.13
N ASN A 34 5.72 12.38 -9.86
CA ASN A 34 6.51 12.84 -8.73
C ASN A 34 6.33 11.95 -7.50
N HIS A 35 7.29 11.07 -7.27
CA HIS A 35 7.40 10.20 -6.09
C HIS A 35 8.87 9.86 -5.78
N CYS A 36 9.13 9.12 -4.71
CA CYS A 36 10.50 8.86 -4.23
C CYS A 36 11.39 8.04 -5.20
N ASN A 37 10.79 7.27 -6.11
CA ASN A 37 11.52 6.36 -7.00
C ASN A 37 11.90 6.98 -8.35
N ILE A 38 11.45 8.21 -8.68
CA ILE A 38 11.80 8.87 -9.93
C ILE A 38 13.08 9.67 -9.79
N ASP A 39 13.97 9.53 -10.76
CA ASP A 39 15.16 10.34 -10.93
C ASP A 39 15.14 11.12 -12.23
N TYR A 40 15.20 12.44 -12.09
CA TYR A 40 15.35 13.38 -13.19
C TYR A 40 16.78 13.99 -13.25
N GLU A 41 17.71 13.50 -12.41
CA GLU A 41 19.04 14.11 -12.25
C GLU A 41 20.06 13.58 -13.26
N GLU A 42 19.84 12.41 -13.89
CA GLU A 42 20.89 11.74 -14.69
C GLU A 42 21.04 12.23 -16.14
N ALA A 43 20.07 12.96 -16.69
CA ALA A 43 20.18 13.44 -18.07
C ALA A 43 19.88 14.93 -18.19
N GLU A 44 20.70 15.67 -18.95
CA GLU A 44 20.44 17.10 -19.21
C GLU A 44 19.08 17.36 -19.84
N GLU A 45 18.57 16.42 -20.63
CA GLU A 45 17.25 16.46 -21.25
C GLU A 45 16.11 16.40 -20.21
N LEU A 46 16.35 15.89 -19.00
CA LEU A 46 15.36 15.77 -17.93
C LEU A 46 15.35 16.98 -16.97
N LYS A 47 16.26 17.95 -17.12
CA LYS A 47 16.29 19.18 -16.29
C LYS A 47 14.94 19.93 -16.24
N PRO A 48 14.17 20.07 -17.34
CA PRO A 48 12.85 20.71 -17.28
C PRO A 48 11.85 19.95 -16.39
N MET A 49 11.89 18.61 -16.38
CA MET A 49 11.05 17.79 -15.52
C MET A 49 11.49 17.85 -14.06
N GLN A 50 12.80 17.91 -13.79
CA GLN A 50 13.34 18.12 -12.46
C GLN A 50 12.86 19.45 -11.88
N LEU A 51 12.99 20.55 -12.61
CA LEU A 51 12.48 21.86 -12.20
C LEU A 51 10.97 21.87 -11.99
N ALA A 52 10.23 21.22 -12.90
CA ALA A 52 8.79 21.08 -12.76
C ALA A 52 8.40 20.24 -11.51
N SER A 53 9.21 19.27 -11.11
CA SER A 53 8.96 18.44 -9.92
C SER A 53 9.10 19.21 -8.60
N GLU A 54 9.90 20.26 -8.58
CA GLU A 54 10.09 21.06 -7.39
C GLU A 54 8.84 21.86 -6.98
N ASN A 55 8.07 22.34 -7.96
CA ASN A 55 6.89 23.17 -7.75
C ASN A 55 5.60 22.64 -8.38
N TRP A 56 5.66 21.49 -9.06
CA TRP A 56 4.53 20.86 -9.78
C TRP A 56 3.99 21.70 -10.95
N ASP A 57 4.88 22.31 -11.71
CA ASP A 57 4.50 23.17 -12.83
C ASP A 57 4.28 22.39 -14.13
N LYS A 58 3.26 21.55 -14.14
CA LYS A 58 2.75 20.80 -15.31
C LYS A 58 1.23 20.72 -15.28
N PRO A 59 0.58 20.60 -16.43
CA PRO A 59 -0.88 20.47 -16.51
C PRO A 59 -1.45 19.30 -15.73
N VAL A 60 -0.74 18.16 -15.73
CA VAL A 60 -1.11 16.95 -14.99
C VAL A 60 0.05 16.52 -14.10
N VAL A 61 -0.21 16.34 -12.83
CA VAL A 61 0.74 15.85 -11.83
C VAL A 61 0.21 14.55 -11.25
N VAL A 62 1.00 13.48 -11.31
CA VAL A 62 0.71 12.19 -10.68
C VAL A 62 1.66 12.01 -9.51
N THR A 63 1.11 11.84 -8.31
CA THR A 63 1.91 11.83 -7.07
C THR A 63 1.32 10.89 -6.02
N THR A 64 2.02 10.72 -4.91
CA THR A 64 1.57 9.89 -3.78
C THR A 64 0.91 10.72 -2.67
N ASN A 65 0.06 10.08 -1.84
CA ASN A 65 -0.45 10.69 -0.60
C ASN A 65 0.68 11.26 0.26
N VAL A 66 1.80 10.53 0.36
CA VAL A 66 2.99 10.94 1.13
C VAL A 66 3.55 12.26 0.59
N GLN A 67 3.86 12.32 -0.71
CA GLN A 67 4.41 13.53 -1.32
C GLN A 67 3.44 14.71 -1.26
N PHE A 68 2.14 14.44 -1.43
CA PHE A 68 1.11 15.47 -1.37
C PHE A 68 1.03 16.09 0.03
N PHE A 69 0.70 15.31 1.04
CA PHE A 69 0.47 15.81 2.38
C PHE A 69 1.76 16.27 3.09
N GLU A 70 2.87 15.52 2.95
CA GLU A 70 4.14 15.96 3.54
C GLU A 70 4.69 17.24 2.88
N SER A 71 4.23 17.62 1.67
CA SER A 71 4.55 18.92 1.10
C SER A 71 3.75 20.04 1.75
N LEU A 72 2.49 19.78 2.15
CA LEU A 72 1.64 20.76 2.82
C LEU A 72 2.06 21.00 4.27
N PHE A 73 2.43 19.92 4.98
CA PHE A 73 2.80 19.96 6.39
C PHE A 73 4.30 20.17 6.64
N SER A 74 5.07 20.58 5.62
CA SER A 74 6.50 20.86 5.75
C SER A 74 6.76 22.29 6.22
N ASN A 75 7.86 22.50 6.95
CA ASN A 75 8.40 23.82 7.27
C ASN A 75 9.45 24.31 6.28
N LYS A 76 9.79 23.50 5.24
CA LYS A 76 10.80 23.80 4.25
C LYS A 76 10.18 24.51 3.04
N SER A 77 10.65 25.71 2.73
CA SER A 77 10.18 26.49 1.58
C SER A 77 10.28 25.72 0.25
N SER A 78 11.30 24.86 0.12
CA SER A 78 11.48 24.00 -1.05
C SER A 78 10.34 22.99 -1.27
N LYS A 79 9.71 22.52 -0.19
CA LYS A 79 8.54 21.63 -0.25
C LYS A 79 7.23 22.42 -0.37
N CYS A 80 7.08 23.49 0.43
CA CYS A 80 5.86 24.31 0.48
C CYS A 80 5.56 25.05 -0.82
N ARG A 81 6.57 25.30 -1.69
CA ARG A 81 6.35 25.99 -2.99
C ARG A 81 5.34 25.28 -3.90
N LYS A 82 5.09 23.99 -3.71
CA LYS A 82 4.08 23.24 -4.45
C LYS A 82 2.65 23.77 -4.24
N LEU A 83 2.37 24.35 -3.07
CA LEU A 83 1.05 24.91 -2.73
C LEU A 83 0.60 25.97 -3.76
N HIS A 84 1.54 26.77 -4.29
CA HIS A 84 1.25 27.74 -5.34
C HIS A 84 0.57 27.11 -6.56
N ASN A 85 1.00 25.90 -6.93
CA ASN A 85 0.48 25.16 -8.07
C ASN A 85 -0.66 24.19 -7.72
N MET A 86 -0.94 23.97 -6.45
CA MET A 86 -2.18 23.30 -6.00
C MET A 86 -3.40 24.24 -6.11
N ALA A 87 -3.22 25.54 -5.97
CA ALA A 87 -4.29 26.52 -6.13
C ALA A 87 -4.91 26.49 -7.54
N ASN A 88 -6.23 26.66 -7.63
CA ASN A 88 -7.01 26.61 -8.87
C ASN A 88 -6.86 25.29 -9.65
N SER A 89 -6.71 24.16 -8.97
CA SER A 89 -6.59 22.83 -9.56
C SER A 89 -7.76 21.91 -9.22
N VAL A 90 -7.90 20.83 -9.99
CA VAL A 90 -8.69 19.66 -9.58
C VAL A 90 -7.72 18.68 -8.94
N ILE A 91 -7.99 18.27 -7.71
CA ILE A 91 -7.19 17.27 -7.00
C ILE A 91 -8.05 16.01 -6.85
N ILE A 92 -7.58 14.92 -7.42
CA ILE A 92 -8.26 13.63 -7.41
C ILE A 92 -7.49 12.71 -6.45
N PHE A 93 -8.13 12.34 -5.34
CA PHE A 93 -7.61 11.35 -4.41
C PHE A 93 -8.16 9.98 -4.79
N ASP A 94 -7.33 9.15 -5.38
CA ASP A 94 -7.69 7.78 -5.71
C ASP A 94 -7.52 6.88 -4.48
N GLU A 95 -8.39 5.88 -4.34
CA GLU A 95 -8.46 5.03 -3.14
C GLU A 95 -8.54 5.86 -1.85
N ALA A 96 -9.49 6.81 -1.77
CA ALA A 96 -9.60 7.77 -0.67
C ALA A 96 -9.76 7.11 0.71
N GLN A 97 -10.27 5.86 0.78
CA GLN A 97 -10.33 5.08 2.02
C GLN A 97 -8.94 4.71 2.56
N MET A 98 -7.89 4.84 1.74
CA MET A 98 -6.50 4.60 2.13
C MET A 98 -5.81 5.85 2.70
N LEU A 99 -6.54 6.92 2.94
CA LEU A 99 -6.01 8.05 3.70
C LEU A 99 -5.54 7.57 5.10
N PRO A 100 -4.38 8.06 5.57
CA PRO A 100 -3.75 7.52 6.77
C PRO A 100 -4.61 7.77 8.02
N ASN A 101 -5.10 6.71 8.64
CA ASN A 101 -6.02 6.80 9.77
C ASN A 101 -5.46 7.61 10.96
N ASP A 102 -4.17 7.48 11.28
CA ASP A 102 -3.54 8.20 12.38
C ASP A 102 -3.39 9.71 12.12
N TYR A 103 -3.59 10.14 10.87
CA TYR A 103 -3.56 11.53 10.39
C TYR A 103 -4.79 11.90 9.55
N LEU A 104 -5.88 11.13 9.67
CA LEU A 104 -7.06 11.34 8.81
C LEU A 104 -7.63 12.76 8.98
N LYS A 105 -7.81 13.20 10.23
CA LYS A 105 -8.34 14.52 10.53
C LYS A 105 -7.48 15.66 9.99
N PRO A 106 -6.16 15.71 10.20
CA PRO A 106 -5.28 16.68 9.55
C PRO A 106 -5.36 16.67 8.02
N CYS A 107 -5.38 15.49 7.39
CA CYS A 107 -5.48 15.38 5.94
C CYS A 107 -6.78 15.96 5.41
N LEU A 108 -7.92 15.62 6.02
CA LEU A 108 -9.23 16.14 5.61
C LEU A 108 -9.37 17.65 5.87
N THR A 109 -8.83 18.14 6.98
CA THR A 109 -8.76 19.60 7.25
C THR A 109 -7.93 20.33 6.19
N ALA A 110 -6.80 19.75 5.77
CA ALA A 110 -5.99 20.34 4.70
C ALA A 110 -6.72 20.35 3.34
N ILE A 111 -7.48 19.28 3.02
CA ILE A 111 -8.32 19.25 1.81
C ILE A 111 -9.41 20.32 1.89
N GLU A 112 -10.09 20.44 3.02
CA GLU A 112 -11.12 21.46 3.26
C GLU A 112 -10.55 22.87 3.06
N GLU A 113 -9.39 23.16 3.62
CA GLU A 113 -8.69 24.43 3.49
C GLU A 113 -8.34 24.76 2.03
N LEU A 114 -7.84 23.76 1.28
CA LEU A 114 -7.55 23.93 -0.15
C LEU A 114 -8.81 24.24 -0.97
N VAL A 115 -9.92 23.60 -0.65
CA VAL A 115 -11.21 23.87 -1.33
C VAL A 115 -11.71 25.27 -1.04
N ILE A 116 -11.71 25.69 0.23
CA ILE A 116 -12.30 26.96 0.67
C ILE A 116 -11.44 28.16 0.25
N ASN A 117 -10.15 28.10 0.49
CA ASN A 117 -9.27 29.26 0.39
C ASN A 117 -8.38 29.28 -0.86
N TYR A 118 -8.16 28.13 -1.52
CA TYR A 118 -7.29 28.01 -2.68
C TYR A 118 -8.01 27.69 -4.00
N LYS A 119 -9.37 27.72 -3.99
CA LYS A 119 -10.19 27.45 -5.16
C LYS A 119 -9.90 26.10 -5.82
N VAL A 120 -9.67 25.09 -4.99
CA VAL A 120 -9.50 23.71 -5.42
C VAL A 120 -10.84 23.02 -5.54
N SER A 121 -10.99 22.12 -6.52
CA SER A 121 -12.04 21.11 -6.53
C SER A 121 -11.41 19.79 -6.12
N ALA A 122 -11.78 19.25 -4.96
CA ALA A 122 -11.33 17.93 -4.51
C ALA A 122 -12.33 16.86 -4.95
N VAL A 123 -11.81 15.76 -5.50
CA VAL A 123 -12.58 14.57 -5.87
C VAL A 123 -12.04 13.39 -5.08
N LEU A 124 -12.89 12.74 -4.30
CA LEU A 124 -12.53 11.53 -3.55
C LEU A 124 -13.07 10.31 -4.30
N CYS A 125 -12.17 9.52 -4.89
CA CYS A 125 -12.50 8.31 -5.62
C CYS A 125 -12.25 7.09 -4.73
N THR A 126 -13.21 6.18 -4.67
CA THR A 126 -13.09 5.00 -3.82
C THR A 126 -14.02 3.88 -4.28
N ALA A 127 -13.57 2.64 -4.12
CA ALA A 127 -14.41 1.46 -4.28
C ALA A 127 -15.30 1.19 -3.05
N THR A 128 -14.91 1.73 -1.89
CA THR A 128 -15.60 1.59 -0.61
C THR A 128 -15.80 2.98 -0.01
N GLN A 129 -17.02 3.51 -0.05
CA GLN A 129 -17.27 4.89 0.37
C GLN A 129 -17.05 5.09 1.88
N PRO A 130 -15.96 5.81 2.27
CA PRO A 130 -15.59 5.94 3.66
C PRO A 130 -16.32 7.13 4.28
N ALA A 131 -17.54 7.14 4.60
CA ALA A 131 -18.31 8.11 5.38
C ALA A 131 -17.54 9.39 5.85
N LEU A 132 -16.81 10.05 4.92
CA LEU A 132 -15.94 11.19 5.24
C LEU A 132 -16.67 12.52 5.34
N ASP A 133 -17.92 12.57 4.91
CA ASP A 133 -18.74 13.78 4.84
C ASP A 133 -18.84 14.49 6.21
N ALA A 134 -18.90 13.71 7.28
CA ALA A 134 -19.01 14.24 8.65
C ALA A 134 -17.77 15.03 9.11
N PHE A 135 -16.64 14.89 8.42
CA PHE A 135 -15.40 15.59 8.77
C PHE A 135 -15.28 16.96 8.09
N PHE A 136 -16.05 17.23 7.03
CA PHE A 136 -16.03 18.51 6.32
C PHE A 136 -17.04 19.48 6.94
N CYS A 137 -16.59 20.23 7.95
CA CYS A 137 -17.46 21.08 8.74
C CYS A 137 -17.82 22.39 8.05
N ASN A 138 -16.96 22.90 7.15
CA ASN A 138 -17.09 24.22 6.53
C ASN A 138 -17.46 24.16 5.04
N ILE A 139 -17.45 22.95 4.43
CA ILE A 139 -17.90 22.76 3.05
C ILE A 139 -19.43 22.65 3.03
N LYS A 140 -20.07 23.60 2.32
CA LYS A 140 -21.54 23.69 2.29
C LYS A 140 -22.21 22.61 1.44
N GLN A 141 -21.52 22.07 0.47
CA GLN A 141 -22.08 21.10 -0.48
C GLN A 141 -21.01 20.11 -0.92
N ILE A 142 -21.27 18.84 -0.68
CA ILE A 142 -20.57 17.70 -1.25
C ILE A 142 -21.51 17.10 -2.30
N THR A 143 -21.00 16.84 -3.50
CA THR A 143 -21.82 16.34 -4.61
C THR A 143 -21.35 14.96 -5.00
N GLU A 144 -22.25 13.98 -4.97
CA GLU A 144 -21.99 12.66 -5.54
C GLU A 144 -21.92 12.77 -7.07
N LEU A 145 -20.77 12.37 -7.64
CA LEU A 145 -20.53 12.42 -9.08
C LEU A 145 -21.09 11.19 -9.80
N CYS A 146 -21.28 10.09 -9.08
CA CYS A 146 -21.78 8.84 -9.62
C CYS A 146 -23.31 8.75 -9.38
N PRO A 147 -24.17 9.13 -10.34
CA PRO A 147 -25.60 9.04 -10.16
C PRO A 147 -26.03 7.58 -10.08
N ARG A 148 -27.06 7.28 -9.28
CA ARG A 148 -27.61 5.92 -9.10
C ARG A 148 -26.58 4.94 -8.57
N THR A 149 -25.86 5.31 -7.52
CA THR A 149 -24.77 4.53 -6.91
C THR A 149 -25.20 3.10 -6.56
N GLU A 150 -26.41 2.92 -6.02
CA GLU A 150 -26.96 1.61 -5.67
C GLU A 150 -27.14 0.71 -6.90
N GLU A 151 -27.71 1.24 -7.99
CA GLU A 151 -27.90 0.48 -9.24
C GLU A 151 -26.56 0.08 -9.84
N GLN A 152 -25.56 0.97 -9.76
CA GLN A 152 -24.22 0.67 -10.26
C GLN A 152 -23.51 -0.36 -9.38
N PHE A 153 -23.66 -0.28 -8.08
CA PHE A 153 -23.11 -1.23 -7.14
C PHE A 153 -23.62 -2.65 -7.43
N GLU A 154 -24.94 -2.81 -7.60
CA GLU A 154 -25.55 -4.09 -7.99
C GLU A 154 -25.11 -4.56 -9.39
N PHE A 155 -25.00 -3.64 -10.36
CA PHE A 155 -24.55 -3.97 -11.72
C PHE A 155 -23.10 -4.50 -11.74
N PHE A 156 -22.23 -3.96 -10.90
CA PHE A 156 -20.83 -4.37 -10.80
C PHE A 156 -20.57 -5.52 -9.82
N LYS A 157 -21.60 -6.09 -9.24
CA LYS A 157 -21.49 -7.29 -8.40
C LYS A 157 -20.98 -8.46 -9.23
N ARG A 158 -19.83 -9.03 -8.85
CA ARG A 158 -19.12 -10.04 -9.65
C ARG A 158 -18.77 -11.29 -8.87
N VAL A 159 -18.99 -11.27 -7.57
CA VAL A 159 -18.60 -12.35 -6.66
C VAL A 159 -19.68 -12.60 -5.62
N HIS A 160 -19.67 -13.77 -5.04
CA HIS A 160 -20.42 -14.05 -3.82
C HIS A 160 -19.45 -14.30 -2.66
N PHE A 161 -19.88 -13.94 -1.45
CA PHE A 161 -19.09 -14.10 -0.24
C PHE A 161 -19.57 -15.30 0.57
N GLU A 162 -18.62 -16.09 1.06
CA GLU A 162 -18.83 -17.16 2.02
C GLU A 162 -18.00 -16.88 3.28
N ASN A 163 -18.52 -17.24 4.44
CA ASN A 163 -17.81 -17.11 5.71
C ASN A 163 -17.65 -18.51 6.33
N ASP A 164 -16.45 -19.06 6.20
CA ASP A 164 -16.12 -20.39 6.70
C ASP A 164 -15.74 -20.39 8.19
N GLY A 165 -15.79 -19.21 8.83
CA GLY A 165 -15.52 -19.08 10.25
C GLY A 165 -14.06 -19.37 10.59
N LYS A 166 -13.83 -20.28 11.54
CA LYS A 166 -12.49 -20.66 11.98
C LYS A 166 -12.01 -21.89 11.22
N LEU A 167 -10.79 -21.81 10.71
CA LEU A 167 -10.08 -22.88 10.01
C LEU A 167 -8.69 -23.08 10.62
N SER A 168 -8.22 -24.30 10.63
CA SER A 168 -6.81 -24.58 10.89
C SER A 168 -5.95 -24.25 9.67
N GLU A 169 -4.63 -24.27 9.80
CA GLU A 169 -3.73 -24.08 8.65
C GLU A 169 -3.91 -25.22 7.65
N GLU A 170 -4.04 -26.44 8.14
CA GLU A 170 -4.26 -27.66 7.35
C GLU A 170 -5.58 -27.58 6.55
N ASP A 171 -6.67 -27.07 7.16
CA ASP A 171 -7.94 -26.89 6.45
C ASP A 171 -7.80 -25.88 5.29
N VAL A 172 -7.08 -24.77 5.51
CA VAL A 172 -6.81 -23.77 4.47
C VAL A 172 -5.97 -24.37 3.34
N GLU A 173 -4.93 -25.14 3.67
CA GLU A 173 -4.08 -25.83 2.69
C GLU A 173 -4.89 -26.83 1.85
N GLU A 174 -5.74 -27.67 2.48
CA GLU A 174 -6.63 -28.60 1.77
C GLU A 174 -7.61 -27.87 0.84
N CYS A 175 -8.21 -26.78 1.30
CA CYS A 175 -9.11 -25.98 0.47
C CYS A 175 -8.39 -25.43 -0.76
N LEU A 176 -7.21 -24.85 -0.58
CA LEU A 176 -6.42 -24.25 -1.66
C LEU A 176 -5.93 -25.30 -2.67
N LEU A 177 -5.53 -26.49 -2.22
CA LEU A 177 -5.07 -27.58 -3.10
C LEU A 177 -6.16 -28.10 -4.05
N ARG A 178 -7.43 -27.96 -3.69
CA ARG A 178 -8.58 -28.32 -4.54
C ARG A 178 -8.85 -27.30 -5.65
N GLU A 179 -8.30 -26.08 -5.52
CA GLU A 179 -8.52 -25.02 -6.48
C GLU A 179 -7.57 -25.11 -7.68
N THR A 180 -8.02 -24.58 -8.81
CA THR A 180 -7.20 -24.47 -10.01
C THR A 180 -6.45 -23.14 -10.03
N GLN A 181 -7.15 -22.04 -9.75
CA GLN A 181 -6.59 -20.68 -9.69
C GLN A 181 -7.18 -19.96 -8.47
N ALA A 182 -6.38 -19.86 -7.42
CA ALA A 182 -6.81 -19.24 -6.17
C ALA A 182 -5.78 -18.24 -5.64
N LEU A 183 -6.29 -17.23 -4.98
CA LEU A 183 -5.51 -16.27 -4.22
C LEU A 183 -5.86 -16.42 -2.73
N CYS A 184 -4.87 -16.69 -1.90
CA CYS A 184 -5.02 -16.65 -0.45
C CYS A 184 -4.28 -15.45 0.12
N ILE A 185 -5.01 -14.55 0.78
CA ILE A 185 -4.45 -13.36 1.41
C ILE A 185 -4.53 -13.51 2.93
N VAL A 186 -3.38 -13.51 3.57
CA VAL A 186 -3.23 -13.58 5.03
C VAL A 186 -2.65 -12.29 5.59
N ASN A 187 -2.79 -12.10 6.90
CA ASN A 187 -2.49 -10.81 7.54
C ASN A 187 -1.02 -10.60 7.86
N THR A 188 -0.20 -11.67 7.90
CA THR A 188 1.22 -11.58 8.22
C THR A 188 2.11 -12.29 7.21
N LYS A 189 3.32 -11.74 7.01
CA LYS A 189 4.35 -12.36 6.14
C LYS A 189 4.73 -13.76 6.62
N LYS A 190 4.84 -13.92 7.95
CA LYS A 190 5.22 -15.20 8.57
C LYS A 190 4.18 -16.29 8.27
N LYS A 191 2.88 -15.99 8.43
CA LYS A 191 1.79 -16.92 8.10
C LYS A 191 1.80 -17.29 6.61
N ALA A 192 2.03 -16.30 5.73
CA ALA A 192 2.12 -16.53 4.30
C ALA A 192 3.29 -17.49 3.94
N GLN A 193 4.46 -17.29 4.52
CA GLN A 193 5.61 -18.19 4.29
C GLN A 193 5.32 -19.61 4.84
N LYS A 194 4.70 -19.73 6.02
CA LYS A 194 4.39 -21.02 6.63
C LYS A 194 3.46 -21.84 5.75
N ILE A 195 2.34 -21.28 5.30
CA ILE A 195 1.38 -21.96 4.41
C ILE A 195 2.06 -22.33 3.08
N TYR A 196 2.83 -21.39 2.48
CA TYR A 196 3.55 -21.71 1.25
C TYR A 196 4.50 -22.90 1.42
N ASN A 197 5.27 -22.93 2.50
CA ASN A 197 6.24 -24.01 2.75
C ASN A 197 5.58 -25.37 2.92
N ALA A 198 4.35 -25.42 3.49
CA ALA A 198 3.57 -26.65 3.62
C ALA A 198 2.99 -27.12 2.28
N MET A 199 2.67 -26.18 1.38
CA MET A 199 2.06 -26.46 0.07
C MET A 199 3.05 -26.47 -1.10
N ARG A 200 4.35 -26.47 -0.87
CA ARG A 200 5.37 -26.25 -1.87
C ARG A 200 5.33 -27.27 -3.02
N GLU A 201 4.70 -26.90 -4.12
CA GLU A 201 4.58 -27.67 -5.36
C GLU A 201 4.54 -26.76 -6.60
N ASP A 202 4.61 -27.34 -7.81
CA ASP A 202 4.51 -26.57 -9.05
C ASP A 202 3.13 -25.89 -9.17
N GLY A 203 3.13 -24.59 -9.42
CA GLY A 203 1.94 -23.77 -9.52
C GLY A 203 1.51 -23.09 -8.21
N VAL A 204 2.21 -23.33 -7.12
CA VAL A 204 2.04 -22.57 -5.87
C VAL A 204 3.09 -21.47 -5.79
N TYR A 205 2.68 -20.26 -5.46
CA TYR A 205 3.53 -19.08 -5.38
C TYR A 205 3.35 -18.35 -4.06
N HIS A 206 4.46 -17.82 -3.53
CA HIS A 206 4.44 -16.87 -2.44
C HIS A 206 4.65 -15.44 -2.96
N LEU A 207 3.97 -14.44 -2.37
CA LEU A 207 4.16 -13.04 -2.71
C LEU A 207 3.98 -12.13 -1.50
N SER A 208 5.07 -11.56 -1.00
CA SER A 208 5.04 -10.62 0.13
C SER A 208 6.17 -9.60 0.09
N THR A 209 6.19 -8.70 1.06
CA THR A 209 7.28 -7.73 1.23
C THR A 209 8.55 -8.32 1.84
N SER A 210 8.62 -9.64 2.10
CA SER A 210 9.88 -10.36 2.36
C SER A 210 10.75 -10.50 1.11
N MET A 211 10.17 -10.30 -0.08
CA MET A 211 10.90 -10.21 -1.34
C MET A 211 11.26 -8.76 -1.65
N TYR A 212 12.46 -8.50 -2.21
CA TYR A 212 12.79 -7.16 -2.70
C TYR A 212 11.99 -6.79 -3.98
N PRO A 213 11.84 -5.50 -4.33
CA PRO A 213 10.96 -5.05 -5.41
C PRO A 213 11.19 -5.72 -6.77
N LYS A 214 12.45 -5.87 -7.21
CA LYS A 214 12.79 -6.51 -8.49
C LYS A 214 12.37 -7.99 -8.51
N HIS A 215 12.56 -8.71 -7.40
CA HIS A 215 12.11 -10.10 -7.25
C HIS A 215 10.58 -10.19 -7.33
N ARG A 216 9.84 -9.34 -6.58
CA ARG A 216 8.37 -9.31 -6.67
C ARG A 216 7.87 -9.06 -8.09
N LYS A 217 8.51 -8.16 -8.84
CA LYS A 217 8.15 -7.85 -10.22
C LYS A 217 8.32 -9.07 -11.14
N ARG A 218 9.40 -9.84 -10.94
CA ARG A 218 9.65 -11.10 -11.66
C ARG A 218 8.59 -12.14 -11.32
N MET A 219 8.28 -12.33 -10.04
CA MET A 219 7.28 -13.28 -9.57
C MET A 219 5.88 -12.93 -10.10
N LEU A 220 5.47 -11.66 -10.05
CA LEU A 220 4.20 -11.19 -10.60
C LEU A 220 4.08 -11.45 -12.10
N LYS A 221 5.18 -11.34 -12.86
CA LYS A 221 5.17 -11.67 -14.28
C LYS A 221 4.89 -13.16 -14.51
N GLN A 222 5.54 -14.05 -13.77
CA GLN A 222 5.31 -15.49 -13.85
C GLN A 222 3.87 -15.87 -13.49
N ILE A 223 3.33 -15.31 -12.40
CA ILE A 223 1.94 -15.52 -11.97
C ILE A 223 0.97 -15.07 -13.08
N LYS A 224 1.15 -13.89 -13.66
CA LYS A 224 0.29 -13.38 -14.74
C LYS A 224 0.31 -14.28 -15.99
N GLU A 225 1.48 -14.74 -16.38
CA GLU A 225 1.64 -15.66 -17.51
C GLU A 225 0.89 -16.97 -17.24
N ARG A 226 1.06 -17.54 -16.05
CA ARG A 226 0.43 -18.82 -15.66
C ARG A 226 -1.10 -18.72 -15.55
N LEU A 227 -1.62 -17.63 -15.00
CA LEU A 227 -3.05 -17.34 -14.97
C LEU A 227 -3.64 -17.21 -16.38
N ARG A 228 -2.95 -16.50 -17.29
CA ARG A 228 -3.38 -16.32 -18.67
C ARG A 228 -3.42 -17.65 -19.44
N GLU A 229 -2.49 -18.56 -19.13
CA GLU A 229 -2.45 -19.88 -19.75
C GLU A 229 -3.50 -20.86 -19.18
N GLY A 230 -4.28 -20.47 -18.19
CA GLY A 230 -5.29 -21.32 -17.54
C GLY A 230 -4.69 -22.48 -16.73
N LYS A 231 -3.39 -22.42 -16.40
CA LYS A 231 -2.71 -23.45 -15.61
C LYS A 231 -3.02 -23.31 -14.13
N LYS A 232 -2.79 -24.38 -13.35
CA LYS A 232 -2.88 -24.34 -11.89
C LYS A 232 -2.01 -23.19 -11.36
N CYS A 233 -2.61 -22.27 -10.61
CA CYS A 233 -1.92 -21.11 -10.05
C CYS A 233 -2.54 -20.72 -8.71
N ILE A 234 -1.89 -21.10 -7.63
CA ILE A 234 -2.28 -20.77 -6.26
C ILE A 234 -1.28 -19.77 -5.73
N VAL A 235 -1.76 -18.60 -5.32
CA VAL A 235 -0.90 -17.52 -4.81
C VAL A 235 -1.20 -17.30 -3.34
N ILE A 236 -0.20 -17.44 -2.48
CA ILE A 236 -0.28 -17.14 -1.06
C ILE A 236 0.42 -15.81 -0.83
N SER A 237 -0.34 -14.81 -0.37
CA SER A 237 0.14 -13.44 -0.27
C SER A 237 -0.29 -12.73 1.01
N THR A 238 0.30 -11.59 1.26
CA THR A 238 -0.22 -10.59 2.21
C THR A 238 -1.08 -9.56 1.47
N SER A 239 -1.59 -8.54 2.18
CA SER A 239 -2.36 -7.42 1.59
C SER A 239 -1.66 -6.67 0.45
N LEU A 240 -0.40 -7.00 0.16
CA LEU A 240 0.36 -6.44 -0.97
C LEU A 240 -0.38 -6.52 -2.31
N VAL A 241 -1.19 -7.55 -2.53
CA VAL A 241 -1.92 -7.77 -3.79
C VAL A 241 -3.30 -7.11 -3.84
N GLU A 242 -3.79 -6.57 -2.72
CA GLU A 242 -5.11 -5.93 -2.63
C GLU A 242 -5.17 -4.66 -3.49
N ALA A 243 -4.04 -3.93 -3.59
CA ALA A 243 -3.96 -2.74 -4.42
C ALA A 243 -2.74 -2.78 -5.35
N GLY A 244 -2.86 -2.15 -6.52
CA GLY A 244 -1.73 -1.98 -7.44
C GLY A 244 -1.32 -3.17 -8.28
N VAL A 245 -1.99 -4.30 -8.15
CA VAL A 245 -1.67 -5.51 -8.91
C VAL A 245 -2.87 -5.93 -9.75
N ASP A 246 -2.64 -6.16 -11.03
CA ASP A 246 -3.66 -6.60 -11.96
C ASP A 246 -3.60 -8.13 -12.12
N LEU A 247 -4.35 -8.83 -11.26
CA LEU A 247 -4.50 -10.28 -11.22
C LEU A 247 -6.00 -10.62 -11.18
N ASP A 248 -6.38 -11.75 -11.80
CA ASP A 248 -7.75 -12.26 -11.86
C ASP A 248 -7.79 -13.74 -11.53
N PHE A 249 -8.42 -14.10 -10.42
CA PHE A 249 -8.52 -15.46 -9.91
C PHE A 249 -9.96 -15.97 -9.93
N TYR A 250 -10.14 -17.30 -9.92
CA TYR A 250 -11.45 -17.94 -9.78
C TYR A 250 -11.99 -17.82 -8.36
N THR A 251 -11.12 -18.07 -7.37
CA THR A 251 -11.47 -18.05 -5.95
C THR A 251 -10.48 -17.18 -5.19
N VAL A 252 -10.96 -16.42 -4.22
CA VAL A 252 -10.14 -15.65 -3.30
C VAL A 252 -10.45 -16.07 -1.86
N TYR A 253 -9.44 -16.51 -1.13
CA TYR A 253 -9.48 -16.75 0.30
C TYR A 253 -8.88 -15.54 1.01
N ARG A 254 -9.63 -14.93 1.91
CA ARG A 254 -9.17 -13.76 2.66
C ARG A 254 -9.29 -14.01 4.16
N GLN A 255 -8.16 -14.08 4.85
CA GLN A 255 -8.16 -14.05 6.31
C GLN A 255 -8.87 -12.78 6.79
N LEU A 256 -9.74 -12.89 7.79
CA LEU A 256 -10.53 -11.78 8.31
C LEU A 256 -9.67 -10.56 8.61
N SER A 257 -10.09 -9.41 8.09
CA SER A 257 -9.46 -8.11 8.21
C SER A 257 -10.53 -7.01 8.26
N GLY A 258 -10.18 -5.76 7.92
CA GLY A 258 -11.17 -4.72 7.68
C GLY A 258 -12.06 -5.04 6.47
N ILE A 259 -13.32 -4.61 6.48
CA ILE A 259 -14.24 -4.82 5.34
C ILE A 259 -13.70 -4.18 4.06
N ASP A 260 -13.06 -3.02 4.17
CA ASP A 260 -12.36 -2.35 3.07
C ASP A 260 -11.31 -3.24 2.40
N SER A 261 -10.49 -3.90 3.19
CA SER A 261 -9.48 -4.86 2.73
C SER A 261 -10.10 -6.13 2.12
N ILE A 262 -11.18 -6.64 2.70
CA ILE A 262 -11.91 -7.79 2.15
C ILE A 262 -12.49 -7.46 0.76
N ILE A 263 -13.07 -6.28 0.58
CA ILE A 263 -13.60 -5.83 -0.71
C ILE A 263 -12.48 -5.62 -1.74
N GLN A 264 -11.33 -5.10 -1.34
CA GLN A 264 -10.17 -4.98 -2.22
C GLN A 264 -9.65 -6.35 -2.67
N ALA A 265 -9.63 -7.32 -1.75
CA ALA A 265 -9.30 -8.71 -2.07
C ALA A 265 -10.34 -9.31 -3.05
N ALA A 266 -11.62 -9.08 -2.81
CA ALA A 266 -12.70 -9.50 -3.70
C ALA A 266 -12.55 -8.92 -5.12
N GLY A 267 -12.02 -7.72 -5.25
CA GLY A 267 -11.67 -7.11 -6.54
C GLY A 267 -10.58 -7.85 -7.32
N ARG A 268 -9.99 -8.93 -6.78
CA ARG A 268 -9.07 -9.85 -7.47
C ARG A 268 -9.75 -11.15 -7.91
N CYS A 269 -11.02 -11.35 -7.56
CA CYS A 269 -11.86 -12.44 -8.01
C CYS A 269 -12.76 -11.96 -9.14
N ASN A 270 -12.78 -12.67 -10.28
CA ASN A 270 -13.58 -12.29 -11.45
C ASN A 270 -13.42 -10.81 -11.86
N ARG A 271 -12.20 -10.32 -11.76
CA ARG A 271 -11.87 -8.91 -12.02
C ARG A 271 -12.28 -8.47 -13.41
N GLU A 272 -12.11 -9.34 -14.41
CA GLU A 272 -12.46 -9.05 -15.80
C GLU A 272 -13.94 -9.27 -16.10
N GLY A 273 -14.74 -9.78 -15.15
CA GLY A 273 -16.17 -10.04 -15.32
C GLY A 273 -16.49 -11.10 -16.36
N LYS A 274 -15.59 -12.06 -16.55
CA LYS A 274 -15.73 -13.14 -17.56
C LYS A 274 -16.50 -14.36 -17.06
N ARG A 275 -16.74 -14.44 -15.75
CA ARG A 275 -17.38 -15.56 -15.07
C ARG A 275 -18.69 -15.13 -14.42
N THR A 276 -19.55 -16.09 -14.13
CA THR A 276 -20.76 -15.83 -13.35
C THR A 276 -20.44 -15.55 -11.89
N ILE A 277 -21.40 -14.99 -11.16
CA ILE A 277 -21.25 -14.71 -9.72
C ILE A 277 -21.11 -16.03 -8.95
N GLU A 278 -21.85 -17.06 -9.35
CA GLU A 278 -21.86 -18.39 -8.72
C GLU A 278 -20.51 -19.11 -8.84
N GLU A 279 -19.78 -18.84 -9.95
CA GLU A 279 -18.45 -19.41 -10.20
C GLU A 279 -17.31 -18.59 -9.54
N SER A 280 -17.64 -17.46 -8.92
CA SER A 280 -16.67 -16.47 -8.45
C SER A 280 -16.81 -16.28 -6.94
N LYS A 281 -15.99 -17.00 -6.19
CA LYS A 281 -16.15 -17.14 -4.74
C LYS A 281 -15.09 -16.36 -3.96
N VAL A 282 -15.53 -15.64 -2.92
CA VAL A 282 -14.65 -15.01 -1.93
C VAL A 282 -14.94 -15.62 -0.57
N VAL A 283 -13.98 -16.37 -0.05
CA VAL A 283 -14.07 -17.05 1.24
C VAL A 283 -13.39 -16.24 2.32
N ILE A 284 -14.14 -15.89 3.35
CA ILE A 284 -13.62 -15.22 4.54
C ILE A 284 -13.42 -16.27 5.62
N PHE A 285 -12.23 -16.25 6.22
CA PHE A 285 -11.90 -17.20 7.28
C PHE A 285 -11.07 -16.56 8.39
N GLN A 286 -10.97 -17.21 9.53
CA GLN A 286 -10.07 -16.86 10.62
C GLN A 286 -9.26 -18.08 10.98
N PHE A 287 -7.98 -17.90 11.38
CA PHE A 287 -7.26 -19.01 11.97
C PHE A 287 -7.71 -19.26 13.41
N ASP A 288 -7.59 -20.50 13.85
CA ASP A 288 -7.91 -20.92 15.23
C ASP A 288 -6.98 -20.24 16.24
N ASP A 289 -5.72 -19.99 15.86
CA ASP A 289 -4.74 -19.30 16.68
C ASP A 289 -5.02 -17.80 16.71
N ALA A 290 -4.89 -17.21 17.90
CA ALA A 290 -5.10 -15.77 18.11
C ALA A 290 -3.89 -14.98 17.61
N GLU A 291 -3.79 -14.80 16.29
CA GLU A 291 -2.73 -13.99 15.70
C GLU A 291 -2.92 -12.48 16.01
N LYS A 292 -1.90 -11.87 16.58
CA LYS A 292 -1.87 -10.42 16.79
C LYS A 292 -1.37 -9.73 15.54
N VAL A 293 -2.25 -9.04 14.83
CA VAL A 293 -1.88 -8.22 13.67
C VAL A 293 -1.71 -6.78 14.12
N PRO A 294 -0.47 -6.25 14.14
CA PRO A 294 -0.22 -4.88 14.58
C PRO A 294 -1.02 -3.87 13.74
N GLY A 295 -1.67 -2.92 14.42
CA GLY A 295 -2.39 -1.81 13.76
C GLY A 295 -3.75 -2.15 13.13
N GLN A 296 -4.14 -3.44 13.05
CA GLN A 296 -5.39 -3.85 12.40
C GLN A 296 -6.50 -4.31 13.36
N ARG A 297 -6.24 -4.28 14.66
CA ARG A 297 -7.18 -4.83 15.66
C ARG A 297 -8.57 -4.18 15.57
N GLN A 298 -8.62 -2.86 15.51
CA GLN A 298 -9.90 -2.14 15.48
C GLN A 298 -10.71 -2.46 14.22
N GLN A 299 -10.06 -2.50 13.05
CA GLN A 299 -10.70 -2.89 11.79
C GLN A 299 -11.29 -4.30 11.87
N MET A 300 -10.52 -5.25 12.40
CA MET A 300 -10.98 -6.63 12.58
C MET A 300 -12.13 -6.73 13.57
N ASP A 301 -12.09 -5.99 14.69
CA ASP A 301 -13.14 -6.02 15.71
C ASP A 301 -14.45 -5.46 15.16
N VAL A 302 -14.41 -4.37 14.38
CA VAL A 302 -15.61 -3.82 13.70
C VAL A 302 -16.16 -4.80 12.67
N SER A 303 -15.29 -5.40 11.84
CA SER A 303 -15.70 -6.39 10.85
C SER A 303 -16.36 -7.60 11.50
N LYS A 304 -15.80 -8.12 12.61
CA LYS A 304 -16.40 -9.21 13.40
C LYS A 304 -17.79 -8.85 13.90
N ALA A 305 -17.95 -7.64 14.45
CA ALA A 305 -19.23 -7.18 14.96
C ALA A 305 -20.29 -7.09 13.86
N LEU A 306 -19.94 -6.64 12.67
CA LEU A 306 -20.86 -6.56 11.53
C LEU A 306 -21.24 -7.95 11.01
N LEU A 307 -20.27 -8.85 10.84
CA LEU A 307 -20.52 -10.22 10.39
C LEU A 307 -21.35 -11.01 11.41
N ALA A 308 -21.15 -10.82 12.70
CA ALA A 308 -21.95 -11.45 13.75
C ALA A 308 -23.42 -10.99 13.76
N ASN A 309 -23.71 -9.81 13.20
CA ASN A 309 -25.06 -9.29 13.00
C ASN A 309 -25.65 -9.61 11.60
N GLU A 310 -25.09 -10.63 10.93
CA GLU A 310 -25.54 -11.09 9.60
C GLU A 310 -25.53 -10.00 8.52
N CYS A 311 -24.72 -8.93 8.70
CA CYS A 311 -24.52 -7.93 7.67
C CYS A 311 -23.76 -8.53 6.48
N LYS A 312 -24.30 -8.31 5.28
CA LYS A 312 -23.66 -8.78 4.05
C LYS A 312 -22.56 -7.79 3.63
N ILE A 313 -21.38 -8.30 3.35
CA ILE A 313 -20.22 -7.47 2.95
C ILE A 313 -20.46 -6.78 1.60
N GLU A 314 -21.20 -7.44 0.73
CA GLU A 314 -21.59 -6.92 -0.56
C GLU A 314 -22.64 -5.80 -0.50
N ASP A 315 -23.12 -5.39 0.65
CA ASP A 315 -24.10 -4.30 0.78
C ASP A 315 -23.39 -2.97 1.04
N MET A 316 -23.70 -1.94 0.25
CA MET A 316 -23.12 -0.60 0.37
C MET A 316 -23.34 -0.02 1.79
N GLN A 317 -24.51 -0.28 2.39
CA GLN A 317 -24.81 0.16 3.75
C GLN A 317 -23.87 -0.47 4.80
N THR A 318 -23.47 -1.72 4.61
CA THR A 318 -22.51 -2.39 5.49
C THR A 318 -21.14 -1.70 5.44
N VAL A 319 -20.70 -1.31 4.24
CA VAL A 319 -19.44 -0.57 4.04
C VAL A 319 -19.48 0.80 4.75
N THR A 320 -20.55 1.56 4.54
CA THR A 320 -20.72 2.86 5.21
C THR A 320 -20.70 2.71 6.72
N ARG A 321 -21.49 1.76 7.26
CA ARG A 321 -21.55 1.47 8.69
C ARG A 321 -20.21 1.02 9.27
N TYR A 322 -19.42 0.25 8.50
CA TYR A 322 -18.07 -0.13 8.90
C TYR A 322 -17.18 1.09 9.15
N PHE A 323 -17.15 2.04 8.23
CA PHE A 323 -16.34 3.24 8.40
C PHE A 323 -16.85 4.14 9.52
N GLU A 324 -18.16 4.33 9.64
CA GLU A 324 -18.76 5.09 10.75
C GLU A 324 -18.34 4.51 12.13
N MET A 325 -18.47 3.18 12.29
CA MET A 325 -18.08 2.49 13.52
C MET A 325 -16.57 2.60 13.76
N LEU A 326 -15.76 2.43 12.73
CA LEU A 326 -14.31 2.52 12.80
C LEU A 326 -13.87 3.92 13.22
N TYR A 327 -14.40 4.96 12.59
CA TYR A 327 -14.06 6.35 12.92
C TYR A 327 -14.55 6.75 14.30
N HIS A 328 -15.73 6.30 14.70
CA HIS A 328 -16.23 6.50 16.07
C HIS A 328 -15.33 5.83 17.10
N MET A 329 -14.91 4.58 16.86
CA MET A 329 -14.00 3.85 17.76
C MET A 329 -12.61 4.51 17.85
N ARG A 330 -12.11 5.08 16.75
CA ARG A 330 -10.82 5.76 16.71
C ARG A 330 -10.86 7.12 17.39
N GLY A 331 -11.95 7.86 17.29
CA GLY A 331 -12.15 9.15 17.99
C GLY A 331 -10.96 10.11 17.80
N GLU A 332 -10.32 10.48 18.89
CA GLU A 332 -9.17 11.40 18.89
C GLU A 332 -7.92 10.81 18.20
N SER A 333 -7.81 9.49 18.07
CA SER A 333 -6.67 8.86 17.41
C SER A 333 -6.63 9.06 15.90
N LEU A 334 -7.67 9.68 15.31
CA LEU A 334 -7.66 10.16 13.91
C LEU A 334 -6.75 11.40 13.70
N ASP A 335 -6.28 12.01 14.78
CA ASP A 335 -5.17 12.98 14.83
C ASP A 335 -4.23 12.60 15.99
N LYS A 336 -3.63 11.44 15.89
CA LYS A 336 -2.84 10.80 16.93
C LYS A 336 -1.68 11.67 17.45
N LYS A 337 -1.16 12.53 16.58
CA LYS A 337 -0.05 13.44 16.89
C LYS A 337 -0.52 14.86 17.17
N LYS A 338 -1.83 15.09 17.26
CA LYS A 338 -2.45 16.41 17.57
C LYS A 338 -2.01 17.53 16.62
N ILE A 339 -1.84 17.19 15.36
CA ILE A 339 -1.39 18.13 14.32
C ILE A 339 -2.33 19.33 14.20
N CYS A 340 -3.65 19.10 14.27
CA CYS A 340 -4.63 20.19 14.19
C CYS A 340 -4.54 21.15 15.39
N GLU A 341 -4.16 20.66 16.58
CA GLU A 341 -4.00 21.52 17.76
C GLU A 341 -2.80 22.48 17.59
N GLU A 342 -1.70 22.05 16.94
CA GLU A 342 -0.52 22.86 16.67
C GLU A 342 -0.80 24.07 15.76
N PHE A 343 -1.88 24.03 14.99
CA PHE A 343 -2.34 25.16 14.16
C PHE A 343 -3.41 26.04 14.82
N ASN A 344 -4.13 25.52 15.81
CA ASN A 344 -5.22 26.26 16.48
C ASN A 344 -4.73 27.22 17.58
N GLY A 345 -3.47 27.11 18.00
CA GLY A 345 -2.84 28.02 18.96
C GLY A 345 -2.43 29.36 18.32
N GLY A 346 -2.22 30.40 19.12
CA GLY A 346 -1.75 31.70 18.64
C GLY A 346 -0.34 31.69 18.02
N TRP A 347 0.39 30.60 18.16
CA TRP A 347 1.71 30.35 17.60
C TRP A 347 1.66 29.09 16.74
N HIS A 348 2.03 29.20 15.48
CA HIS A 348 2.06 28.06 14.56
C HIS A 348 3.41 27.35 14.63
N HIS A 349 3.43 26.12 15.13
CA HIS A 349 4.63 25.34 15.36
C HIS A 349 5.01 24.51 14.11
N PHE A 350 5.28 25.15 12.98
CA PHE A 350 5.58 24.47 11.70
C PHE A 350 6.69 23.41 11.80
N ALA A 351 7.75 23.66 12.56
CA ALA A 351 8.84 22.69 12.73
C ALA A 351 8.39 21.43 13.49
N THR A 352 7.53 21.59 14.49
CA THR A 352 6.93 20.48 15.23
C THR A 352 6.02 19.68 14.31
N VAL A 353 5.17 20.35 13.56
CA VAL A 353 4.27 19.71 12.59
C VAL A 353 5.05 18.89 11.57
N GLU A 354 6.09 19.43 10.91
CA GLU A 354 6.92 18.66 9.96
C GLU A 354 7.56 17.43 10.61
N ARG A 355 8.01 17.55 11.85
CA ARG A 355 8.62 16.43 12.58
C ARG A 355 7.61 15.34 12.91
N GLU A 356 6.42 15.71 13.36
CA GLU A 356 5.40 14.78 13.84
C GLU A 356 4.52 14.22 12.69
N PHE A 357 4.30 14.99 11.63
CA PHE A 357 3.53 14.54 10.48
C PHE A 357 4.42 13.72 9.55
N LYS A 358 4.44 12.41 9.77
CA LYS A 358 5.17 11.43 8.98
C LYS A 358 4.24 10.30 8.58
N LEU A 359 3.98 10.19 7.29
CA LEU A 359 3.08 9.16 6.76
C LEU A 359 3.77 7.82 6.55
N ILE A 360 5.09 7.82 6.43
CA ILE A 360 5.89 6.59 6.40
C ILE A 360 6.46 6.40 7.81
N ASP A 361 6.17 5.24 8.39
CA ASP A 361 6.75 4.86 9.69
C ASP A 361 8.25 4.57 9.51
N GLU A 362 9.09 5.29 10.26
CA GLU A 362 10.55 5.12 10.26
C GLU A 362 11.02 3.93 11.13
N ASN A 363 10.08 3.08 11.59
CA ASN A 363 10.40 1.93 12.47
C ASN A 363 10.94 0.70 11.71
N THR A 364 11.39 0.86 10.49
CA THR A 364 11.98 -0.22 9.69
C THR A 364 13.45 0.04 9.39
N VAL A 365 14.20 -1.05 9.28
CA VAL A 365 15.61 -1.07 8.88
C VAL A 365 15.69 -1.65 7.49
N THR A 366 16.46 -1.03 6.62
CA THR A 366 16.62 -1.46 5.22
C THR A 366 17.76 -2.46 5.11
N VAL A 367 17.45 -3.65 4.57
CA VAL A 367 18.44 -4.72 4.35
C VAL A 367 18.60 -4.95 2.85
N PHE A 368 19.79 -4.71 2.35
CA PHE A 368 20.21 -4.97 0.98
C PHE A 368 20.55 -6.43 0.80
N VAL A 369 20.00 -7.07 -0.23
CA VAL A 369 20.24 -8.48 -0.58
C VAL A 369 21.13 -8.54 -1.81
N ASN A 370 22.37 -8.97 -1.62
CA ASN A 370 23.42 -8.99 -2.62
C ASN A 370 23.49 -10.35 -3.35
N GLN A 371 22.36 -10.84 -3.88
CA GLN A 371 22.26 -12.17 -4.50
C GLN A 371 22.44 -12.14 -6.02
N GLU A 372 21.92 -11.12 -6.70
CA GLU A 372 21.99 -10.97 -8.15
C GLU A 372 23.27 -10.23 -8.57
N GLU A 373 23.80 -10.54 -9.78
CA GLU A 373 24.99 -9.84 -10.34
C GLU A 373 24.79 -8.33 -10.41
N ASP A 374 23.62 -7.88 -10.90
CA ASP A 374 23.27 -6.45 -10.93
C ASP A 374 23.29 -5.81 -9.52
N ALA A 375 22.89 -6.56 -8.49
CA ALA A 375 22.92 -6.08 -7.10
C ALA A 375 24.36 -5.89 -6.63
N GLN A 376 25.26 -6.80 -7.01
CA GLN A 376 26.69 -6.70 -6.70
C GLN A 376 27.32 -5.45 -7.32
N GLU A 377 26.97 -5.13 -8.56
CA GLU A 377 27.42 -3.91 -9.22
C GLU A 377 26.90 -2.66 -8.51
N VAL A 378 25.62 -2.65 -8.14
CA VAL A 378 25.00 -1.50 -7.46
C VAL A 378 25.65 -1.22 -6.11
N ILE A 379 25.90 -2.25 -5.29
CA ILE A 379 26.50 -2.05 -3.97
C ILE A 379 27.98 -1.64 -4.06
N GLN A 380 28.71 -2.15 -5.06
CA GLN A 380 30.08 -1.73 -5.34
C GLN A 380 30.15 -0.29 -5.83
N ASP A 381 29.24 0.11 -6.72
CA ASP A 381 29.12 1.49 -7.18
C ASP A 381 28.86 2.45 -6.01
N LEU A 382 27.96 2.11 -5.10
CA LEU A 382 27.68 2.89 -3.90
C LEU A 382 28.91 3.03 -2.99
N LYS A 383 29.63 1.92 -2.75
CA LYS A 383 30.84 1.92 -1.93
C LYS A 383 31.98 2.74 -2.55
N ASN A 384 32.09 2.74 -3.90
CA ASN A 384 33.19 3.40 -4.62
C ASN A 384 32.91 4.87 -4.96
N LYS A 385 31.68 5.18 -5.39
CA LYS A 385 31.30 6.52 -5.89
C LYS A 385 30.56 7.36 -4.84
N GLY A 386 30.25 6.79 -3.67
CA GLY A 386 29.46 7.42 -2.62
C GLY A 386 27.95 7.17 -2.80
N PHE A 387 27.22 7.49 -1.74
CA PHE A 387 25.79 7.23 -1.63
C PHE A 387 24.96 8.36 -2.27
N THR A 388 24.95 8.41 -3.61
CA THR A 388 24.12 9.36 -4.35
C THR A 388 22.65 8.96 -4.29
N LYS A 389 21.74 9.92 -4.49
CA LYS A 389 20.29 9.64 -4.54
C LYS A 389 19.94 8.62 -5.62
N SER A 390 20.54 8.72 -6.80
CA SER A 390 20.37 7.79 -7.90
C SER A 390 20.85 6.38 -7.54
N GLY A 391 22.06 6.26 -6.99
CA GLY A 391 22.58 4.99 -6.53
C GLY A 391 21.71 4.33 -5.47
N MET A 392 21.21 5.10 -4.49
CA MET A 392 20.31 4.59 -3.47
C MET A 392 18.96 4.12 -4.05
N ARG A 393 18.41 4.80 -5.05
CA ARG A 393 17.19 4.35 -5.74
C ARG A 393 17.40 3.02 -6.47
N ARG A 394 18.55 2.83 -7.10
CA ARG A 394 18.90 1.54 -7.70
C ARG A 394 19.03 0.45 -6.62
N ALA A 395 19.65 0.77 -5.49
CA ALA A 395 19.82 -0.17 -4.38
C ALA A 395 18.48 -0.61 -3.75
N VAL A 396 17.52 0.29 -3.59
CA VAL A 396 16.19 -0.02 -3.03
C VAL A 396 15.47 -1.12 -3.80
N GLN A 397 15.77 -1.32 -5.10
CA GLN A 397 15.20 -2.42 -5.90
C GLN A 397 15.61 -3.80 -5.39
N TYR A 398 16.69 -3.89 -4.62
CA TYR A 398 17.24 -5.11 -4.01
C TYR A 398 17.14 -5.13 -2.48
N CYS A 399 16.31 -4.25 -1.90
CA CYS A 399 16.19 -4.12 -0.46
C CYS A 399 14.88 -4.72 0.07
N VAL A 400 14.98 -5.27 1.27
CA VAL A 400 13.85 -5.70 2.10
C VAL A 400 13.83 -4.83 3.36
N ASN A 401 12.64 -4.36 3.76
CA ASN A 401 12.49 -3.62 5.01
C ASN A 401 12.06 -4.56 6.14
N LEU A 402 12.82 -4.57 7.22
CA LEU A 402 12.58 -5.32 8.43
C LEU A 402 12.05 -4.40 9.53
N TYR A 403 11.03 -4.85 10.27
CA TYR A 403 10.67 -4.21 11.53
C TYR A 403 11.81 -4.41 12.55
N LYS A 404 11.92 -3.52 13.54
CA LYS A 404 13.00 -3.56 14.54
C LYS A 404 13.15 -4.93 15.21
N GLN A 405 12.05 -5.60 15.55
CA GLN A 405 12.10 -6.94 16.15
C GLN A 405 12.64 -8.01 15.19
N GLU A 406 12.32 -7.91 13.90
CA GLU A 406 12.87 -8.80 12.87
C GLU A 406 14.37 -8.50 12.67
N PHE A 407 14.72 -7.21 12.61
CA PHE A 407 16.10 -6.75 12.49
C PHE A 407 16.99 -7.21 13.65
N GLU A 408 16.52 -7.06 14.89
CA GLU A 408 17.27 -7.49 16.09
C GLU A 408 17.66 -8.97 15.99
N LYS A 409 16.76 -9.86 15.58
CA LYS A 409 17.05 -11.27 15.41
C LYS A 409 18.18 -11.53 14.38
N TYR A 410 18.11 -10.86 13.25
CA TYR A 410 19.14 -10.99 12.21
C TYR A 410 20.48 -10.41 12.63
N ASN A 411 20.46 -9.29 13.35
CA ASN A 411 21.65 -8.61 13.84
C ASN A 411 22.32 -9.42 14.96
N ASP A 412 21.55 -9.97 15.91
CA ASP A 412 22.05 -10.81 16.99
C ASP A 412 22.63 -12.13 16.49
N ALA A 413 22.09 -12.66 15.40
CA ALA A 413 22.64 -13.82 14.70
C ALA A 413 23.88 -13.50 13.85
N GLY A 414 24.32 -12.23 13.78
CA GLY A 414 25.49 -11.82 13.01
C GLY A 414 25.32 -11.89 11.49
N MET A 415 24.06 -11.92 10.99
CA MET A 415 23.72 -12.07 9.59
C MET A 415 23.62 -10.73 8.83
N LEU A 416 23.85 -9.62 9.51
CA LEU A 416 23.78 -8.28 8.94
C LEU A 416 25.09 -7.53 9.11
N LYS A 417 25.47 -6.77 8.11
CA LYS A 417 26.64 -5.88 8.14
C LYS A 417 26.20 -4.48 7.74
N LEU A 418 26.55 -3.47 8.58
CA LEU A 418 26.32 -2.08 8.22
C LEU A 418 27.09 -1.74 6.92
N VAL A 419 26.40 -1.16 5.95
CA VAL A 419 27.01 -0.84 4.65
C VAL A 419 27.91 0.39 4.76
N SER A 420 27.50 1.42 5.51
CA SER A 420 28.27 2.63 5.77
C SER A 420 27.80 3.32 7.05
N GLU A 421 28.73 3.98 7.73
CA GLU A 421 28.40 4.85 8.89
C GLU A 421 27.69 6.15 8.47
N ASP A 422 27.83 6.55 7.20
CA ASP A 422 27.20 7.77 6.64
C ASP A 422 25.69 7.62 6.42
N ILE A 423 25.20 6.37 6.35
CA ILE A 423 23.78 6.09 6.11
C ILE A 423 23.21 5.30 7.28
N LYS A 424 22.30 5.92 7.95
CA LYS A 424 21.58 5.29 9.07
C LYS A 424 20.66 4.17 8.59
N ASP A 425 20.63 3.07 9.31
CA ASP A 425 19.68 1.97 9.16
C ASP A 425 19.71 1.29 7.76
N PHE A 426 20.92 1.22 7.12
CA PHE A 426 21.16 0.54 5.86
C PHE A 426 22.21 -0.58 6.01
N TYR A 427 21.75 -1.83 5.90
CA TYR A 427 22.55 -3.03 6.15
C TYR A 427 22.59 -3.92 4.92
N GLU A 428 23.63 -4.73 4.79
CA GLU A 428 23.79 -5.79 3.79
C GLU A 428 23.59 -7.15 4.45
N LEU A 429 22.81 -8.03 3.83
CA LEU A 429 22.64 -9.42 4.26
C LEU A 429 23.92 -10.18 3.95
N THR A 430 24.58 -10.74 4.97
CA THR A 430 25.85 -11.48 4.82
C THR A 430 25.62 -12.96 4.58
N ASP A 431 24.56 -13.54 5.13
CA ASP A 431 24.17 -14.93 4.92
C ASP A 431 23.04 -15.00 3.87
N LEU A 432 23.43 -15.25 2.61
CA LEU A 432 22.50 -15.31 1.49
C LEU A 432 21.61 -16.56 1.50
N GLU A 433 21.89 -17.58 2.31
CA GLU A 433 21.00 -18.74 2.50
C GLU A 433 19.69 -18.34 3.18
N GLN A 434 19.67 -17.19 3.87
CA GLN A 434 18.47 -16.62 4.47
C GLN A 434 17.53 -15.97 3.44
N TYR A 435 17.90 -15.92 2.17
CA TYR A 435 17.06 -15.38 1.11
C TYR A 435 16.75 -16.41 0.04
N SER A 436 15.49 -16.77 -0.11
CA SER A 436 14.99 -17.76 -1.07
C SER A 436 14.40 -17.08 -2.32
N GLU A 437 14.63 -17.68 -3.50
CA GLU A 437 13.96 -17.31 -4.75
C GLU A 437 12.43 -17.59 -4.75
N GLU A 438 11.93 -18.28 -3.75
CA GLU A 438 10.52 -18.64 -3.66
C GLU A 438 9.77 -17.78 -2.65
N THR A 439 10.38 -17.45 -1.50
CA THR A 439 9.71 -16.76 -0.39
C THR A 439 10.34 -15.44 0.00
N GLY A 440 11.51 -15.09 -0.58
CA GLY A 440 12.28 -13.93 -0.15
C GLY A 440 13.02 -14.20 1.17
N LEU A 441 13.18 -13.18 1.99
CA LEU A 441 13.89 -13.26 3.26
C LEU A 441 13.14 -14.18 4.25
N ASN A 442 13.85 -15.12 4.85
CA ASN A 442 13.32 -16.04 5.85
C ASN A 442 12.94 -15.27 7.12
N LEU A 443 11.73 -15.45 7.62
CA LEU A 443 11.25 -14.75 8.83
C LEU A 443 11.36 -15.60 10.11
N GLU A 444 11.77 -16.86 9.99
CA GLU A 444 12.05 -17.76 11.09
C GLU A 444 13.57 -18.04 11.16
N VAL A 445 14.31 -17.06 11.63
CA VAL A 445 15.76 -17.22 11.84
C VAL A 445 15.98 -17.97 13.14
N ASP A 446 16.70 -19.06 13.07
CA ASP A 446 17.22 -19.76 14.26
C ASP A 446 18.41 -18.97 14.80
N CYS A 447 18.22 -18.31 15.94
CA CYS A 447 19.25 -17.51 16.59
C CYS A 447 20.34 -18.36 17.28
N GLY A 448 20.36 -19.68 17.02
CA GLY A 448 21.43 -20.56 17.54
C GLY A 448 21.56 -20.60 19.06
N MET A 449 20.52 -20.27 19.81
CA MET A 449 20.50 -20.54 21.25
C MET A 449 20.45 -22.05 21.45
N ALA A 450 21.64 -22.66 21.56
CA ALA A 450 21.75 -24.01 22.05
C ALA A 450 21.09 -24.09 23.43
N VAL A 451 19.90 -24.66 23.47
CA VAL A 451 19.32 -25.10 24.74
C VAL A 451 20.21 -26.26 25.20
N TRP A 452 21.14 -25.98 26.08
CA TRP A 452 21.81 -27.02 26.83
C TRP A 452 20.74 -27.67 27.71
N LEU A 453 20.31 -28.87 27.30
CA LEU A 453 19.52 -29.78 28.12
C LEU A 453 20.40 -30.42 29.19
#